data_1871f261c8012a113283bc2cdaa8467e
#
_entry.id   1871f261c8012a113283bc2cdaa8467e
#
_cell.length_a   1.000
_cell.length_b   1.000
_cell.length_c   1.000
_cell.angle_alpha   90.00
_cell.angle_beta   90.00
_cell.angle_gamma   90.00
#
_symmetry.space_group_name_H-M   'P 1'
#
loop_
_entity.id
_entity.type
_entity.pdbx_description
1 polymer ?
#
loop_
_entity_poly.entity_id
_entity_poly.type
_entity_poly.pdbx_seq_one_letter_code
_entity_poly.pdbx_strand_id
1 'polypeptide(L)'
;MAKVRIVLDYVYDEIKTVQKQLDNQIHFFKNISLEKFNATGEMMREYAMLRRSFGKGESACMAYCRYTNNVIGSSNIKDIKDYCQQNSITYLTTLDFLFYAYTKGKMTEAECKRFVADVQAKGSKLPTIDITRYIPDNPI
;
A
#
# COMPACT_ATOMS: atom_id res chain seq x y z
N MET A 1 -15.18 7.86 -11.11
CA MET A 1 -15.47 6.57 -10.44
C MET A 1 -14.76 6.49 -9.11
N ALA A 2 -15.49 6.21 -8.05
CA ALA A 2 -14.87 6.07 -6.72
C ALA A 2 -14.01 4.80 -6.71
N LYS A 3 -12.73 4.95 -6.36
CA LYS A 3 -11.84 3.80 -6.19
C LYS A 3 -12.06 3.21 -4.79
N VAL A 4 -12.37 1.93 -4.73
CA VAL A 4 -12.49 1.21 -3.47
C VAL A 4 -11.09 1.00 -2.90
N ARG A 5 -10.91 1.33 -1.63
CA ARG A 5 -9.67 1.07 -0.90
C ARG A 5 -9.90 -0.13 0.00
N ILE A 6 -9.07 -1.15 -0.16
CA ILE A 6 -9.23 -2.42 0.53
C ILE A 6 -8.02 -2.65 1.43
N VAL A 7 -8.28 -3.11 2.65
CA VAL A 7 -7.27 -3.76 3.48
C VAL A 7 -7.69 -5.20 3.69
N LEU A 8 -6.77 -6.13 3.47
CA LEU A 8 -7.03 -7.55 3.72
C LEU A 8 -6.91 -7.84 5.22
N ASP A 9 -7.72 -8.79 5.70
CA ASP A 9 -7.69 -9.22 7.11
C ASP A 9 -6.29 -9.66 7.57
N TYR A 10 -5.52 -10.31 6.70
CA TYR A 10 -4.14 -10.72 6.99
C TYR A 10 -3.22 -9.53 7.26
N VAL A 11 -3.42 -8.40 6.57
CA VAL A 11 -2.69 -7.15 6.82
C VAL A 11 -3.20 -6.48 8.09
N TYR A 12 -4.51 -6.42 8.25
CA TYR A 12 -5.15 -5.85 9.44
C TYR A 12 -4.64 -6.49 10.72
N ASP A 13 -4.51 -7.83 10.73
CA ASP A 13 -4.05 -8.57 11.89
C ASP A 13 -2.58 -8.27 12.26
N GLU A 14 -1.77 -7.86 11.29
CA GLU A 14 -0.36 -7.48 11.52
C GLU A 14 -0.19 -6.05 12.04
N ILE A 15 -1.18 -5.18 11.80
CA ILE A 15 -1.12 -3.77 12.17
C ILE A 15 -1.55 -3.61 13.64
N LYS A 16 -0.58 -3.36 14.53
CA LYS A 16 -0.86 -3.21 15.97
C LYS A 16 -0.93 -1.75 16.42
N THR A 17 0.00 -0.92 15.93
CA THR A 17 0.16 0.47 16.39
C THR A 17 -0.92 1.43 15.90
N VAL A 18 -1.40 1.24 14.67
CA VAL A 18 -2.39 2.16 14.04
C VAL A 18 -3.75 1.49 13.83
N GLN A 19 -4.01 0.38 14.51
CA GLN A 19 -5.24 -0.39 14.33
C GLN A 19 -6.50 0.45 14.65
N LYS A 20 -6.42 1.27 15.69
CA LYS A 20 -7.53 2.16 16.07
C LYS A 20 -7.85 3.19 14.96
N GLN A 21 -6.83 3.80 14.39
CA GLN A 21 -7.01 4.75 13.28
C GLN A 21 -7.60 4.04 12.06
N LEU A 22 -7.13 2.82 11.78
CA LEU A 22 -7.65 2.01 10.68
C LEU A 22 -9.11 1.63 10.92
N ASP A 23 -9.47 1.24 12.14
CA ASP A 23 -10.87 0.95 12.52
C ASP A 23 -11.77 2.15 12.28
N ASN A 24 -11.32 3.35 12.61
CA ASN A 24 -12.09 4.57 12.35
C ASN A 24 -12.33 4.78 10.85
N GLN A 25 -11.34 4.49 10.01
CA GLN A 25 -11.49 4.58 8.56
C GLN A 25 -12.44 3.53 7.99
N ILE A 26 -12.45 2.34 8.57
CA ILE A 26 -13.33 1.24 8.12
C ILE A 26 -14.77 1.45 8.58
N HIS A 27 -14.97 1.70 9.87
CA HIS A 27 -16.31 1.64 10.49
C HIS A 27 -17.00 2.99 10.61
N PHE A 28 -16.25 4.07 10.83
CA PHE A 28 -16.82 5.40 11.03
C PHE A 28 -16.84 6.20 9.73
N PHE A 29 -15.66 6.43 9.12
CA PHE A 29 -15.55 7.21 7.88
C PHE A 29 -15.88 6.41 6.63
N LYS A 30 -15.80 5.09 6.68
CA LYS A 30 -16.09 4.17 5.57
C LYS A 30 -15.26 4.45 4.31
N ASN A 31 -14.02 4.93 4.51
CA ASN A 31 -13.08 5.19 3.43
C ASN A 31 -12.31 3.94 2.99
N ILE A 32 -12.26 2.92 3.85
CA ILE A 32 -11.52 1.68 3.63
C ILE A 32 -12.46 0.51 3.90
N SER A 33 -12.42 -0.50 3.05
CA SER A 33 -13.16 -1.75 3.20
C SER A 33 -12.23 -2.85 3.72
N LEU A 34 -12.65 -3.53 4.79
CA LEU A 34 -11.95 -4.72 5.29
C LEU A 34 -12.44 -5.94 4.53
N GLU A 35 -11.53 -6.60 3.82
CA GLU A 35 -11.84 -7.78 3.02
C GLU A 35 -11.16 -9.02 3.59
N LYS A 36 -11.89 -10.13 3.60
CA LYS A 36 -11.34 -11.42 4.00
C LYS A 36 -10.56 -12.05 2.85
N PHE A 37 -9.34 -12.50 3.13
CA PHE A 37 -8.54 -13.20 2.13
C PHE A 37 -8.97 -14.66 2.07
N ASN A 38 -9.85 -14.97 1.12
CA ASN A 38 -10.39 -16.33 0.86
C ASN A 38 -9.79 -16.88 -0.43
N ALA A 39 -8.50 -17.20 -0.40
CA ALA A 39 -7.83 -17.74 -1.57
C ALA A 39 -8.17 -19.22 -1.78
N THR A 40 -8.40 -19.58 -3.04
CA THR A 40 -8.60 -20.98 -3.49
C THR A 40 -7.83 -21.21 -4.78
N GLY A 41 -7.58 -22.46 -5.12
CA GLY A 41 -6.93 -22.82 -6.38
C GLY A 41 -5.55 -22.17 -6.55
N GLU A 42 -5.36 -21.55 -7.71
CA GLU A 42 -4.07 -20.95 -8.09
C GLU A 42 -3.67 -19.78 -7.17
N MET A 43 -4.61 -18.99 -6.70
CA MET A 43 -4.32 -17.91 -5.77
C MET A 43 -3.75 -18.44 -4.45
N MET A 44 -4.29 -19.55 -3.95
CA MET A 44 -3.77 -20.19 -2.73
C MET A 44 -2.36 -20.77 -2.95
N ARG A 45 -2.12 -21.38 -4.09
CA ARG A 45 -0.78 -21.89 -4.45
C ARG A 45 0.24 -20.75 -4.54
N GLU A 46 -0.15 -19.67 -5.16
CA GLU A 46 0.69 -18.46 -5.27
C GLU A 46 1.01 -17.89 -3.89
N TYR A 47 0.00 -17.77 -3.04
CA TYR A 47 0.18 -17.35 -1.66
C TYR A 47 1.18 -18.24 -0.91
N ALA A 48 1.00 -19.55 -1.00
CA ALA A 48 1.88 -20.51 -0.32
C ALA A 48 3.34 -20.40 -0.81
N MET A 49 3.53 -20.20 -2.11
CA MET A 49 4.86 -19.98 -2.70
C MET A 49 5.49 -18.69 -2.20
N LEU A 50 4.73 -17.60 -2.18
CA LEU A 50 5.21 -16.29 -1.72
C LEU A 50 5.59 -16.30 -0.24
N ARG A 51 4.91 -17.12 0.57
CA ARG A 51 5.22 -17.26 2.00
C ARG A 51 6.62 -17.80 2.28
N ARG A 52 7.28 -18.37 1.29
CA ARG A 52 8.67 -18.83 1.44
C ARG A 52 9.66 -17.65 1.55
N SER A 53 9.31 -16.50 0.98
CA SER A 53 10.21 -15.35 0.89
C SER A 53 9.63 -14.07 1.54
N PHE A 54 8.33 -14.01 1.77
CA PHE A 54 7.65 -12.79 2.21
C PHE A 54 6.77 -13.05 3.43
N GLY A 55 6.44 -11.98 4.15
CA GLY A 55 5.53 -12.02 5.28
C GLY A 55 4.11 -12.38 4.87
N LYS A 56 3.28 -12.71 5.86
CA LYS A 56 1.90 -13.16 5.67
C LYS A 56 1.05 -12.11 4.94
N GLY A 57 1.10 -10.87 5.41
CA GLY A 57 0.33 -9.78 4.81
C GLY A 57 0.79 -9.43 3.40
N GLU A 58 2.11 -9.34 3.18
CA GLU A 58 2.67 -9.07 1.84
C GLU A 58 2.28 -10.16 0.85
N SER A 59 2.43 -11.42 1.25
CA SER A 59 2.10 -12.57 0.39
C SER A 59 0.62 -12.57 0.00
N ALA A 60 -0.26 -12.29 0.95
CA ALA A 60 -1.70 -12.18 0.68
C ALA A 60 -2.01 -11.05 -0.30
N CYS A 61 -1.43 -9.87 -0.09
CA CYS A 61 -1.65 -8.72 -0.97
C CYS A 61 -1.14 -8.98 -2.39
N MET A 62 0.06 -9.57 -2.53
CA MET A 62 0.62 -9.88 -3.84
C MET A 62 -0.23 -10.90 -4.60
N ALA A 63 -0.61 -11.99 -3.95
CA ALA A 63 -1.47 -13.01 -4.57
C ALA A 63 -2.85 -12.44 -4.92
N TYR A 64 -3.46 -11.69 -4.02
CA TYR A 64 -4.75 -11.06 -4.25
C TYR A 64 -4.71 -10.10 -5.43
N CYS A 65 -3.74 -9.19 -5.48
CA CYS A 65 -3.64 -8.20 -6.55
C CYS A 65 -3.37 -8.85 -7.91
N ARG A 66 -2.56 -9.91 -7.94
CA ARG A 66 -2.27 -10.62 -9.17
C ARG A 66 -3.53 -11.24 -9.79
N TYR A 67 -4.32 -11.95 -8.98
CA TYR A 67 -5.47 -12.72 -9.47
C TYR A 67 -6.78 -11.94 -9.50
N THR A 68 -6.81 -10.72 -8.97
CA THR A 68 -7.98 -9.83 -9.05
C THR A 68 -7.73 -8.57 -9.86
N ASN A 69 -6.53 -8.43 -10.43
CA ASN A 69 -6.12 -7.28 -11.22
C ASN A 69 -6.26 -5.96 -10.46
N ASN A 70 -5.79 -5.95 -9.23
CA ASN A 70 -5.81 -4.78 -8.35
C ASN A 70 -4.43 -4.14 -8.22
N VAL A 71 -4.42 -2.89 -7.76
CA VAL A 71 -3.19 -2.13 -7.47
C VAL A 71 -2.78 -2.39 -6.03
N ILE A 72 -1.49 -2.67 -5.79
CA ILE A 72 -0.96 -2.87 -4.46
C ILE A 72 -0.34 -1.57 -3.92
N GLY A 73 -0.70 -1.22 -2.69
CA GLY A 73 -0.04 -0.13 -1.96
C GLY A 73 0.90 -0.71 -0.92
N SER A 74 2.16 -0.27 -0.90
CA SER A 74 3.15 -0.75 0.06
C SER A 74 4.23 0.29 0.30
N SER A 75 4.68 0.39 1.55
CA SER A 75 5.89 1.13 1.91
C SER A 75 7.16 0.31 1.71
N ASN A 76 7.03 -1.00 1.61
CA ASN A 76 8.16 -1.94 1.48
C ASN A 76 8.36 -2.38 0.03
N ILE A 77 8.49 -1.41 -0.85
CA ILE A 77 8.51 -1.64 -2.30
C ILE A 77 9.75 -2.41 -2.75
N LYS A 78 10.86 -2.24 -2.03
CA LYS A 78 12.11 -2.93 -2.34
C LYS A 78 11.93 -4.46 -2.40
N ASP A 79 11.09 -5.01 -1.51
CA ASP A 79 10.88 -6.45 -1.45
C ASP A 79 9.88 -6.95 -2.49
N ILE A 80 8.91 -6.15 -2.88
CA ILE A 80 7.81 -6.60 -3.75
C ILE A 80 7.92 -6.11 -5.20
N LYS A 81 8.83 -5.18 -5.48
CA LYS A 81 8.95 -4.53 -6.79
C LYS A 81 9.17 -5.53 -7.93
N ASP A 82 10.10 -6.44 -7.77
CA ASP A 82 10.42 -7.42 -8.81
C ASP A 82 9.23 -8.32 -9.13
N TYR A 83 8.55 -8.79 -8.10
CA TYR A 83 7.33 -9.59 -8.27
C TYR A 83 6.25 -8.81 -9.03
N CYS A 84 6.02 -7.56 -8.64
CA CYS A 84 5.03 -6.71 -9.30
C CYS A 84 5.37 -6.48 -10.76
N GLN A 85 6.63 -6.20 -11.07
CA GLN A 85 7.07 -5.99 -12.45
C GLN A 85 6.95 -7.25 -13.29
N GLN A 86 7.32 -8.41 -12.75
CA GLN A 86 7.23 -9.70 -13.45
C GLN A 86 5.79 -10.12 -13.73
N ASN A 87 4.84 -9.71 -12.91
CA ASN A 87 3.44 -10.13 -13.01
C ASN A 87 2.50 -9.00 -13.43
N SER A 88 3.05 -7.90 -13.93
CA SER A 88 2.28 -6.74 -14.43
C SER A 88 1.32 -6.17 -13.39
N ILE A 89 1.74 -6.15 -12.13
CA ILE A 89 0.97 -5.55 -11.03
C ILE A 89 1.41 -4.11 -10.84
N THR A 90 0.47 -3.18 -10.92
CA THR A 90 0.72 -1.77 -10.59
C THR A 90 0.91 -1.62 -9.08
N TYR A 91 1.97 -0.94 -8.66
CA TYR A 91 2.24 -0.68 -7.26
C TYR A 91 2.35 0.81 -6.98
N LEU A 92 1.93 1.20 -5.78
CA LEU A 92 2.03 2.57 -5.28
C LEU A 92 2.77 2.58 -3.95
N THR A 93 3.72 3.50 -3.84
CA THR A 93 4.51 3.71 -2.61
C THR A 93 3.89 4.80 -1.76
N THR A 94 4.41 5.00 -0.55
CA THR A 94 4.04 6.14 0.30
C THR A 94 4.26 7.47 -0.42
N LEU A 95 5.39 7.60 -1.13
CA LEU A 95 5.70 8.82 -1.88
C LEU A 95 4.74 9.04 -3.04
N ASP A 96 4.28 7.98 -3.69
CA ASP A 96 3.27 8.07 -4.74
C ASP A 96 1.96 8.64 -4.19
N PHE A 97 1.52 8.18 -3.02
CA PHE A 97 0.32 8.69 -2.37
C PHE A 97 0.46 10.19 -2.02
N LEU A 98 1.62 10.60 -1.52
CA LEU A 98 1.91 12.02 -1.26
C LEU A 98 1.87 12.85 -2.54
N PHE A 99 2.51 12.33 -3.59
CA PHE A 99 2.53 13.00 -4.90
C PHE A 99 1.12 13.21 -5.45
N TYR A 100 0.27 12.19 -5.39
CA TYR A 100 -1.11 12.34 -5.88
C TYR A 100 -1.95 13.23 -4.98
N ALA A 101 -1.72 13.23 -3.67
CA ALA A 101 -2.37 14.20 -2.77
C ALA A 101 -1.97 15.64 -3.11
N TYR A 102 -0.69 15.86 -3.41
CA TYR A 102 -0.16 17.16 -3.83
C TYR A 102 -0.77 17.59 -5.17
N THR A 103 -0.71 16.74 -6.19
CA THR A 103 -1.20 17.09 -7.54
C THR A 103 -2.71 17.32 -7.58
N LYS A 104 -3.47 16.67 -6.70
CA LYS A 104 -4.92 16.85 -6.60
C LYS A 104 -5.34 17.97 -5.65
N GLY A 105 -4.38 18.74 -5.14
CA GLY A 105 -4.66 19.85 -4.25
C GLY A 105 -5.16 19.46 -2.85
N LYS A 106 -4.95 18.20 -2.44
CA LYS A 106 -5.34 17.72 -1.10
C LYS A 106 -4.30 18.01 -0.05
N MET A 107 -3.04 18.16 -0.44
CA MET A 107 -1.92 18.55 0.41
C MET A 107 -1.07 19.58 -0.29
N THR A 108 -0.56 20.55 0.47
CA THR A 108 0.40 21.53 -0.03
C THR A 108 1.82 20.93 -0.04
N GLU A 109 2.74 21.58 -0.75
CA GLU A 109 4.16 21.20 -0.71
C GLU A 109 4.70 21.20 0.72
N ALA A 110 4.36 22.22 1.52
CA ALA A 110 4.79 22.33 2.91
C ALA A 110 4.24 21.16 3.77
N GLU A 111 2.99 20.76 3.55
CA GLU A 111 2.39 19.64 4.26
C GLU A 111 3.05 18.32 3.88
N CYS A 112 3.42 18.13 2.62
CA CYS A 112 4.15 16.94 2.18
C CYS A 112 5.54 16.87 2.83
N LYS A 113 6.27 17.98 2.87
CA LYS A 113 7.59 18.07 3.54
C LYS A 113 7.47 17.75 5.02
N ARG A 114 6.45 18.29 5.68
CA ARG A 114 6.19 18.03 7.11
C ARG A 114 5.91 16.58 7.37
N PHE A 115 5.07 15.94 6.52
CA PHE A 115 4.77 14.52 6.64
C PHE A 115 6.05 13.68 6.59
N VAL A 116 6.91 13.92 5.60
CA VAL A 116 8.17 13.17 5.45
C VAL A 116 9.07 13.37 6.67
N ALA A 117 9.22 14.63 7.14
CA ALA A 117 10.01 14.93 8.31
C ALA A 117 9.47 14.24 9.58
N ASP A 118 8.15 14.24 9.76
CA ASP A 118 7.50 13.65 10.92
C ASP A 118 7.69 12.13 10.98
N VAL A 119 7.52 11.43 9.85
CA VAL A 119 7.71 9.98 9.81
C VAL A 119 9.19 9.59 9.94
N GLN A 120 10.10 10.40 9.40
CA GLN A 120 11.55 10.21 9.60
C GLN A 120 11.94 10.35 11.06
N ALA A 121 11.37 11.35 11.76
CA ALA A 121 11.59 11.56 13.19
C ALA A 121 11.11 10.35 14.03
N LYS A 122 10.13 9.60 13.52
CA LYS A 122 9.61 8.38 14.17
C LYS A 122 10.33 7.11 13.72
N GLY A 123 11.44 7.24 13.02
CA GLY A 123 12.27 6.12 12.62
C GLY A 123 12.02 5.55 11.21
N SER A 124 11.15 6.18 10.42
CA SER A 124 10.94 5.78 9.03
C SER A 124 12.18 6.06 8.18
N LYS A 125 12.48 5.17 7.26
CA LYS A 125 13.56 5.33 6.27
C LYS A 125 13.08 5.99 4.97
N LEU A 126 11.91 6.60 5.00
CA LEU A 126 11.38 7.30 3.83
C LEU A 126 12.36 8.41 3.40
N PRO A 127 12.77 8.47 2.12
CA PRO A 127 13.74 9.47 1.68
C PRO A 127 13.11 10.87 1.62
N THR A 128 13.96 11.89 1.78
CA THR A 128 13.58 13.27 1.52
C THR A 128 13.56 13.50 0.02
N ILE A 129 12.45 14.01 -0.50
CA ILE A 129 12.27 14.28 -1.93
C ILE A 129 11.72 15.67 -2.17
N ASP A 130 11.89 16.16 -3.39
CA ASP A 130 11.16 17.33 -3.88
C ASP A 130 9.87 16.84 -4.56
N ILE A 131 8.73 17.02 -3.88
CA ILE A 131 7.43 16.53 -4.38
C ILE A 131 7.04 17.19 -5.70
N THR A 132 7.54 18.38 -5.99
CA THR A 132 7.24 19.12 -7.22
C THR A 132 7.92 18.49 -8.44
N ARG A 133 8.96 17.70 -8.23
CA ARG A 133 9.75 17.03 -9.28
C ARG A 133 9.64 15.51 -9.24
N TYR A 134 8.88 14.99 -8.30
CA TYR A 134 8.74 13.53 -8.11
C TYR A 134 8.02 12.89 -9.32
N ILE A 135 8.54 11.75 -9.75
CA ILE A 135 7.95 10.97 -10.84
C ILE A 135 7.64 9.57 -10.32
N PRO A 136 6.35 9.16 -10.30
CA PRO A 136 5.99 7.82 -9.87
C PRO A 136 6.50 6.75 -10.86
N ASP A 137 6.86 5.58 -10.34
CA ASP A 137 7.21 4.43 -11.18
C ASP A 137 6.02 3.95 -12.00
N ASN A 138 4.82 4.02 -11.43
CA ASN A 138 3.57 3.54 -12.06
C ASN A 138 2.56 4.69 -12.09
N PRO A 139 2.58 5.54 -13.11
CA PRO A 139 1.59 6.62 -13.24
C PRO A 139 0.17 6.06 -13.38
N ILE A 140 -0.76 6.68 -12.68
CA ILE A 140 -2.19 6.33 -12.73
C ILE A 140 -3.06 7.54 -13.10
#